data_86dd38fc6a7bb60cfd89eb0467c9baf4
#
_entry.id   86dd38fc6a7bb60cfd89eb0467c9baf4
#
_cell.length_a   1.000
_cell.length_b   1.000
_cell.length_c   1.000
_cell.angle_alpha   90.00
_cell.angle_beta   90.00
_cell.angle_gamma   90.00
#
_symmetry.space_group_name_H-M   'P 1'
#
loop_
_entity.id
_entity.type
_entity.pdbx_description
1 polymer ?
#
loop_
_entity_poly.entity_id
_entity_poly.type
_entity_poly.pdbx_seq_one_letter_code
_entity_poly.pdbx_strand_id
1 'polypeptide(L)'
;MINASTFISRFPEVLGSFPESPWHLPSVAERIVVQKAKLLSSEYRQTGNAFIHHSATVEPHVTLKGAIIIGPGCFIGAHAYLRGGVFLDEGVVIGPGCEVKSSFLFRKSALAHFNFAGDSIIGEGVNMEAGSILANHYNERSDKTIRAIIEGTVVVLPVTKFGSLIGDGTKIGANAVLSPGTVLPMGSVVKRLELIEQVPAA
;
A
#
# COMPACT_ATOMS: atom_id res chain seq x y z
N MET A 1 12.10 6.34 -16.60
CA MET A 1 10.81 5.87 -16.03
C MET A 1 11.16 4.77 -15.05
N ILE A 2 10.69 4.85 -13.80
CA ILE A 2 11.01 3.84 -12.78
C ILE A 2 10.31 2.51 -13.12
N ASN A 3 11.05 1.42 -13.06
CA ASN A 3 10.47 0.09 -13.24
C ASN A 3 10.05 -0.46 -11.85
N ALA A 4 8.75 -0.60 -11.59
CA ALA A 4 8.26 -1.11 -10.31
C ALA A 4 8.75 -2.53 -9.99
N SER A 5 9.08 -3.35 -10.99
CA SER A 5 9.59 -4.71 -10.78
C SER A 5 10.98 -4.76 -10.15
N THR A 6 11.74 -3.66 -10.16
CA THR A 6 13.01 -3.58 -9.42
C THR A 6 12.83 -3.42 -7.91
N PHE A 7 11.62 -3.10 -7.48
CA PHE A 7 11.22 -2.97 -6.07
C PHE A 7 10.33 -4.11 -5.63
N ILE A 8 9.43 -4.56 -6.52
CA ILE A 8 8.43 -5.59 -6.24
C ILE A 8 8.48 -6.63 -7.36
N SER A 9 9.08 -7.77 -7.08
CA SER A 9 9.37 -8.81 -8.08
C SER A 9 8.11 -9.33 -8.78
N ARG A 10 7.00 -9.45 -8.05
CA ARG A 10 5.71 -9.91 -8.57
C ARG A 10 4.83 -8.81 -9.19
N PHE A 11 5.33 -7.58 -9.28
CA PHE A 11 4.52 -6.47 -9.82
C PHE A 11 3.93 -6.78 -11.21
N PRO A 12 4.72 -7.30 -12.19
CA PRO A 12 4.17 -7.59 -13.52
C PRO A 12 3.15 -8.73 -13.52
N GLU A 13 3.33 -9.73 -12.67
CA GLU A 13 2.39 -10.87 -12.55
C GLU A 13 1.03 -10.40 -12.01
N VAL A 14 1.05 -9.55 -10.98
CA VAL A 14 -0.16 -9.15 -10.27
C VAL A 14 -0.89 -8.01 -10.97
N LEU A 15 -0.18 -7.01 -11.47
CA LEU A 15 -0.77 -5.79 -12.03
C LEU A 15 -0.60 -5.65 -13.54
N GLY A 16 0.12 -6.61 -14.18
CA GLY A 16 0.42 -6.56 -15.61
C GLY A 16 1.44 -5.48 -15.95
N SER A 17 1.54 -5.18 -17.23
CA SER A 17 2.31 -4.02 -17.69
C SER A 17 1.50 -2.75 -17.42
N PHE A 18 1.79 -2.10 -16.30
CA PHE A 18 1.26 -0.77 -16.00
C PHE A 18 2.15 0.25 -16.72
N PRO A 19 1.64 0.95 -17.75
CA PRO A 19 2.48 1.78 -18.61
C PRO A 19 2.90 3.10 -17.97
N GLU A 20 2.27 3.46 -16.86
CA GLU A 20 2.52 4.69 -16.14
C GLU A 20 3.52 4.47 -15.00
N SER A 21 4.02 5.55 -14.44
CA SER A 21 4.88 5.48 -13.26
C SER A 21 4.11 4.99 -12.02
N PRO A 22 4.75 4.25 -11.09
CA PRO A 22 4.07 3.62 -9.96
C PRO A 22 3.20 4.57 -9.12
N TRP A 23 3.60 5.82 -8.97
CA TRP A 23 2.82 6.81 -8.20
C TRP A 23 1.45 7.17 -8.79
N HIS A 24 1.17 6.84 -10.07
CA HIS A 24 -0.16 7.00 -10.65
C HIS A 24 -1.11 5.86 -10.27
N LEU A 25 -0.58 4.68 -9.93
CA LEU A 25 -1.38 3.50 -9.62
C LEU A 25 -2.40 3.75 -8.48
N PRO A 26 -2.02 4.36 -7.34
CA PRO A 26 -2.98 4.67 -6.28
C PRO A 26 -4.08 5.64 -6.68
N SER A 27 -3.80 6.59 -7.57
CA SER A 27 -4.81 7.56 -8.03
C SER A 27 -5.94 6.93 -8.85
N VAL A 28 -5.69 5.76 -9.43
CA VAL A 28 -6.66 4.98 -10.21
C VAL A 28 -7.00 3.62 -9.57
N ALA A 29 -6.66 3.44 -8.29
CA ALA A 29 -6.76 2.17 -7.58
C ALA A 29 -8.16 1.57 -7.64
N GLU A 30 -9.19 2.36 -7.41
CA GLU A 30 -10.58 1.87 -7.44
C GLU A 30 -10.95 1.30 -8.81
N ARG A 31 -10.57 1.98 -9.90
CA ARG A 31 -10.79 1.51 -11.27
C ARG A 31 -10.08 0.18 -11.53
N ILE A 32 -8.83 0.06 -11.10
CA ILE A 32 -8.04 -1.16 -11.29
C ILE A 32 -8.64 -2.31 -10.49
N VAL A 33 -9.01 -2.09 -9.24
CA VAL A 33 -9.63 -3.11 -8.39
C VAL A 33 -10.94 -3.60 -8.99
N VAL A 34 -11.79 -2.69 -9.50
CA VAL A 34 -13.04 -3.06 -10.21
C VAL A 34 -12.76 -3.88 -11.47
N GLN A 35 -11.73 -3.54 -12.25
CA GLN A 35 -11.35 -4.31 -13.44
C GLN A 35 -10.84 -5.70 -13.07
N LYS A 36 -9.99 -5.81 -12.05
CA LYS A 36 -9.48 -7.09 -11.55
C LYS A 36 -10.59 -7.96 -10.99
N ALA A 37 -11.56 -7.38 -10.32
CA ALA A 37 -12.68 -8.09 -9.75
C ALA A 37 -13.50 -8.87 -10.80
N LYS A 38 -13.56 -8.40 -12.04
CA LYS A 38 -14.24 -9.10 -13.16
C LYS A 38 -13.55 -10.39 -13.59
N LEU A 39 -12.28 -10.57 -13.20
CA LEU A 39 -11.46 -11.73 -13.56
C LEU A 39 -11.33 -12.74 -12.39
N LEU A 40 -11.96 -12.48 -11.26
CA LEU A 40 -11.90 -13.35 -10.09
C LEU A 40 -12.71 -14.63 -10.33
N SER A 41 -12.23 -15.72 -9.73
CA SER A 41 -12.91 -17.01 -9.76
C SER A 41 -14.15 -17.03 -8.83
N SER A 42 -14.91 -18.12 -8.89
CA SER A 42 -16.04 -18.36 -7.97
C SER A 42 -15.63 -18.55 -6.51
N GLU A 43 -14.33 -18.58 -6.21
CA GLU A 43 -13.82 -18.65 -4.83
C GLU A 43 -13.94 -17.34 -4.06
N TYR A 44 -14.34 -16.26 -4.75
CA TYR A 44 -14.58 -14.95 -4.13
C TYR A 44 -16.07 -14.70 -3.95
N ARG A 45 -16.48 -14.39 -2.71
CA ARG A 45 -17.81 -13.85 -2.43
C ARG A 45 -17.80 -12.33 -2.54
N GLN A 46 -18.85 -11.78 -3.10
CA GLN A 46 -19.05 -10.32 -3.12
C GLN A 46 -19.88 -9.90 -1.90
N THR A 47 -19.42 -8.86 -1.20
CA THR A 47 -20.14 -8.20 -0.10
C THR A 47 -20.06 -6.70 -0.34
N GLY A 48 -21.17 -6.10 -0.78
CA GLY A 48 -21.18 -4.72 -1.30
C GLY A 48 -20.21 -4.58 -2.48
N ASN A 49 -19.20 -3.69 -2.35
CA ASN A 49 -18.16 -3.50 -3.35
C ASN A 49 -16.84 -4.24 -3.00
N ALA A 50 -16.86 -5.10 -1.99
CA ALA A 50 -15.72 -5.92 -1.62
C ALA A 50 -15.85 -7.34 -2.15
N PHE A 51 -14.75 -7.89 -2.65
CA PHE A 51 -14.60 -9.26 -3.14
C PHE A 51 -13.64 -9.99 -2.20
N ILE A 52 -14.15 -10.96 -1.47
CA ILE A 52 -13.44 -11.63 -0.36
C ILE A 52 -13.29 -13.09 -0.70
N HIS A 53 -12.03 -13.57 -0.78
CA HIS A 53 -11.75 -14.98 -1.00
C HIS A 53 -12.30 -15.83 0.17
N HIS A 54 -12.81 -17.02 -0.12
CA HIS A 54 -13.45 -17.88 0.88
C HIS A 54 -12.52 -18.30 2.04
N SER A 55 -11.21 -18.38 1.80
CA SER A 55 -10.22 -18.69 2.82
C SER A 55 -9.73 -17.49 3.63
N ALA A 56 -10.18 -16.26 3.29
CA ALA A 56 -9.82 -15.07 4.05
C ALA A 56 -10.65 -14.95 5.34
N THR A 57 -10.02 -14.46 6.39
CA THR A 57 -10.66 -14.14 7.66
C THR A 57 -10.83 -12.61 7.77
N VAL A 58 -12.08 -12.19 7.98
CA VAL A 58 -12.41 -10.79 8.26
C VAL A 58 -13.12 -10.74 9.59
N GLU A 59 -12.48 -10.12 10.58
CA GLU A 59 -13.04 -10.03 11.94
C GLU A 59 -14.22 -9.05 12.02
N PRO A 60 -15.04 -9.12 13.08
CA PRO A 60 -16.12 -8.16 13.32
C PRO A 60 -15.63 -6.71 13.37
N HIS A 61 -16.52 -5.78 13.02
CA HIS A 61 -16.28 -4.32 13.04
C HIS A 61 -15.24 -3.82 12.03
N VAL A 62 -14.84 -4.63 11.06
CA VAL A 62 -14.06 -4.16 9.91
C VAL A 62 -14.95 -3.32 9.01
N THR A 63 -14.44 -2.16 8.57
CA THR A 63 -15.14 -1.31 7.60
C THR A 63 -14.50 -1.42 6.23
N LEU A 64 -15.29 -1.84 5.23
CA LEU A 64 -14.90 -1.93 3.82
C LEU A 64 -15.67 -0.90 3.01
N LYS A 65 -14.97 0.09 2.40
CA LYS A 65 -15.60 1.20 1.67
C LYS A 65 -14.99 1.38 0.28
N GLY A 66 -15.80 1.22 -0.76
CA GLY A 66 -15.35 1.27 -2.16
C GLY A 66 -14.90 -0.11 -2.66
N ALA A 67 -14.24 -0.15 -3.80
CA ALA A 67 -13.81 -1.40 -4.41
C ALA A 67 -12.61 -2.01 -3.65
N ILE A 68 -12.77 -3.25 -3.17
CA ILE A 68 -11.75 -3.94 -2.37
C ILE A 68 -11.66 -5.39 -2.83
N ILE A 69 -10.43 -5.88 -3.02
CA ILE A 69 -10.16 -7.31 -3.19
C ILE A 69 -9.35 -7.79 -1.98
N ILE A 70 -9.85 -8.83 -1.31
CA ILE A 70 -9.17 -9.52 -0.20
C ILE A 70 -8.84 -10.92 -0.70
N GLY A 71 -7.57 -11.18 -0.95
CA GLY A 71 -7.03 -12.40 -1.54
C GLY A 71 -7.05 -13.62 -0.62
N PRO A 72 -6.57 -14.77 -1.14
CA PRO A 72 -6.55 -16.02 -0.39
C PRO A 72 -5.75 -15.92 0.90
N GLY A 73 -6.25 -16.52 1.99
CA GLY A 73 -5.56 -16.59 3.26
C GLY A 73 -5.28 -15.26 3.96
N CYS A 74 -5.86 -14.15 3.47
CA CYS A 74 -5.73 -12.86 4.15
C CYS A 74 -6.41 -12.86 5.52
N PHE A 75 -5.84 -12.07 6.43
CA PHE A 75 -6.45 -11.78 7.73
C PHE A 75 -6.67 -10.28 7.89
N ILE A 76 -7.89 -9.89 8.23
CA ILE A 76 -8.28 -8.49 8.48
C ILE A 76 -8.79 -8.39 9.91
N GLY A 77 -8.00 -7.75 10.76
CA GLY A 77 -8.29 -7.58 12.18
C GLY A 77 -9.40 -6.58 12.48
N ALA A 78 -10.00 -6.72 13.64
CA ALA A 78 -11.12 -5.90 14.09
C ALA A 78 -10.81 -4.39 14.01
N HIS A 79 -11.84 -3.60 13.66
CA HIS A 79 -11.75 -2.15 13.51
C HIS A 79 -10.79 -1.65 12.41
N ALA A 80 -10.28 -2.53 11.54
CA ALA A 80 -9.55 -2.09 10.35
C ALA A 80 -10.49 -1.34 9.40
N TYR A 81 -9.96 -0.28 8.75
CA TYR A 81 -10.69 0.54 7.80
C TYR A 81 -10.00 0.53 6.43
N LEU A 82 -10.61 -0.14 5.46
CA LEU A 82 -10.12 -0.24 4.09
C LEU A 82 -10.99 0.59 3.16
N ARG A 83 -10.39 1.47 2.33
CA ARG A 83 -11.17 2.38 1.48
C ARG A 83 -10.48 2.83 0.20
N GLY A 84 -11.28 3.24 -0.80
CA GLY A 84 -10.81 3.97 -1.98
C GLY A 84 -10.00 3.15 -2.98
N GLY A 85 -10.32 1.88 -3.15
CA GLY A 85 -9.56 0.97 -4.01
C GLY A 85 -8.40 0.31 -3.28
N VAL A 86 -8.64 -0.88 -2.70
CA VAL A 86 -7.62 -1.65 -1.99
C VAL A 86 -7.50 -3.04 -2.61
N PHE A 87 -6.28 -3.42 -2.93
CA PHE A 87 -5.96 -4.77 -3.38
C PHE A 87 -5.03 -5.44 -2.36
N LEU A 88 -5.49 -6.53 -1.80
CA LEU A 88 -4.70 -7.39 -0.92
C LEU A 88 -4.46 -8.72 -1.61
N ASP A 89 -3.19 -9.02 -1.89
CA ASP A 89 -2.74 -10.28 -2.49
C ASP A 89 -2.81 -11.42 -1.44
N GLU A 90 -2.39 -12.62 -1.79
CA GLU A 90 -2.40 -13.79 -0.94
C GLU A 90 -1.69 -13.61 0.40
N GLY A 91 -2.31 -14.01 1.50
CA GLY A 91 -1.70 -14.06 2.83
C GLY A 91 -1.36 -12.71 3.45
N VAL A 92 -1.93 -11.62 2.95
CA VAL A 92 -1.76 -10.30 3.55
C VAL A 92 -2.45 -10.24 4.91
N VAL A 93 -1.75 -9.65 5.89
CA VAL A 93 -2.26 -9.44 7.24
C VAL A 93 -2.47 -7.95 7.49
N ILE A 94 -3.71 -7.57 7.78
CA ILE A 94 -4.07 -6.23 8.26
C ILE A 94 -4.52 -6.39 9.71
N GLY A 95 -3.69 -5.98 10.64
CA GLY A 95 -3.99 -6.06 12.07
C GLY A 95 -5.06 -5.07 12.52
N PRO A 96 -5.48 -5.16 13.79
CA PRO A 96 -6.57 -4.34 14.31
C PRO A 96 -6.26 -2.85 14.29
N GLY A 97 -7.29 -2.05 13.98
CA GLY A 97 -7.21 -0.59 13.96
C GLY A 97 -6.33 0.00 12.84
N CYS A 98 -5.88 -0.79 11.86
CA CYS A 98 -5.15 -0.28 10.72
C CYS A 98 -6.08 0.41 9.72
N GLU A 99 -5.60 1.48 9.08
CA GLU A 99 -6.25 2.07 7.92
C GLU A 99 -5.44 1.85 6.66
N VAL A 100 -6.09 1.37 5.59
CA VAL A 100 -5.52 1.20 4.26
C VAL A 100 -6.38 1.96 3.25
N LYS A 101 -5.76 2.89 2.51
CA LYS A 101 -6.44 3.73 1.53
C LYS A 101 -5.77 3.66 0.18
N SER A 102 -6.53 3.37 -0.89
CA SER A 102 -6.05 3.45 -2.29
C SER A 102 -4.69 2.78 -2.49
N SER A 103 -4.52 1.55 -1.98
CA SER A 103 -3.21 0.90 -1.87
C SER A 103 -3.22 -0.54 -2.37
N PHE A 104 -2.04 -0.99 -2.80
CA PHE A 104 -1.80 -2.34 -3.29
C PHE A 104 -0.78 -3.02 -2.36
N LEU A 105 -1.20 -4.10 -1.71
CA LEU A 105 -0.36 -4.89 -0.81
C LEU A 105 -0.11 -6.26 -1.43
N PHE A 106 1.16 -6.54 -1.67
CA PHE A 106 1.59 -7.79 -2.25
C PHE A 106 1.70 -8.89 -1.20
N ARG A 107 1.78 -10.11 -1.67
CA ARG A 107 1.68 -11.35 -0.91
C ARG A 107 2.49 -11.35 0.39
N LYS A 108 1.90 -11.88 1.48
CA LYS A 108 2.55 -12.03 2.80
C LYS A 108 3.05 -10.74 3.44
N SER A 109 2.62 -9.57 2.97
CA SER A 109 2.89 -8.32 3.69
C SER A 109 1.98 -8.20 4.92
N ALA A 110 2.47 -7.50 5.95
CA ALA A 110 1.78 -7.38 7.22
C ALA A 110 1.84 -5.94 7.77
N LEU A 111 0.68 -5.43 8.15
CA LEU A 111 0.49 -4.23 8.95
C LEU A 111 0.05 -4.70 10.35
N ALA A 112 0.90 -4.51 11.38
CA ALA A 112 0.66 -5.15 12.67
C ALA A 112 -0.54 -4.58 13.44
N HIS A 113 -0.49 -3.31 13.81
CA HIS A 113 -1.54 -2.64 14.62
C HIS A 113 -1.49 -1.13 14.40
N PHE A 114 -2.67 -0.50 14.27
CA PHE A 114 -2.80 0.97 14.22
C PHE A 114 -1.90 1.63 13.17
N ASN A 115 -1.65 0.96 12.07
CA ASN A 115 -0.89 1.51 10.96
C ASN A 115 -1.79 2.34 10.04
N PHE A 116 -1.18 3.34 9.38
CA PHE A 116 -1.79 4.01 8.24
C PHE A 116 -0.97 3.76 6.97
N ALA A 117 -1.61 3.25 5.93
CA ALA A 117 -1.04 3.10 4.60
C ALA A 117 -1.93 3.80 3.57
N GLY A 118 -1.55 5.01 3.19
CA GLY A 118 -2.30 5.81 2.21
C GLY A 118 -1.62 5.89 0.87
N ASP A 119 -2.37 5.64 -0.22
CA ASP A 119 -1.94 5.82 -1.61
C ASP A 119 -0.55 5.20 -1.88
N SER A 120 -0.37 3.93 -1.45
CA SER A 120 0.93 3.25 -1.39
C SER A 120 0.94 1.92 -2.15
N ILE A 121 2.15 1.48 -2.49
CA ILE A 121 2.41 0.17 -3.09
C ILE A 121 3.41 -0.54 -2.18
N ILE A 122 3.00 -1.67 -1.60
CA ILE A 122 3.73 -2.38 -0.56
C ILE A 122 4.09 -3.77 -1.06
N GLY A 123 5.37 -4.06 -1.16
CA GLY A 123 5.94 -5.28 -1.72
C GLY A 123 5.65 -6.55 -0.92
N GLU A 124 6.08 -7.68 -1.49
CA GLU A 124 5.94 -9.00 -0.87
C GLU A 124 6.73 -9.10 0.43
N GLY A 125 6.13 -9.69 1.48
CA GLY A 125 6.81 -9.95 2.75
C GLY A 125 7.23 -8.71 3.53
N VAL A 126 6.73 -7.54 3.19
CA VAL A 126 6.93 -6.32 3.96
C VAL A 126 6.26 -6.46 5.33
N ASN A 127 6.97 -6.06 6.38
CA ASN A 127 6.41 -6.06 7.74
C ASN A 127 6.47 -4.65 8.34
N MET A 128 5.31 -4.11 8.70
CA MET A 128 5.15 -2.82 9.36
C MET A 128 4.78 -3.06 10.83
N GLU A 129 5.68 -2.72 11.76
CA GLU A 129 5.39 -2.76 13.21
C GLU A 129 4.33 -1.71 13.60
N ALA A 130 3.78 -1.85 14.81
CA ALA A 130 2.68 -1.04 15.30
C ALA A 130 2.89 0.48 15.18
N GLY A 131 1.85 1.20 14.77
CA GLY A 131 1.82 2.66 14.70
C GLY A 131 2.67 3.27 13.60
N SER A 132 3.31 2.49 12.73
CA SER A 132 4.06 3.06 11.60
C SER A 132 3.12 3.62 10.54
N ILE A 133 3.55 4.70 9.85
CA ILE A 133 2.71 5.52 8.98
C ILE A 133 3.38 5.71 7.62
N LEU A 134 2.65 5.40 6.55
CA LEU A 134 2.98 5.84 5.19
C LEU A 134 2.12 7.07 4.87
N ALA A 135 2.67 8.27 5.15
CA ALA A 135 1.98 9.53 4.89
C ALA A 135 1.88 9.80 3.39
N ASN A 136 0.73 10.28 2.92
CA ASN A 136 0.43 10.40 1.50
C ASN A 136 0.32 11.84 0.96
N HIS A 137 0.40 12.85 1.82
CA HIS A 137 0.45 14.26 1.45
C HIS A 137 1.06 15.10 2.59
N TYR A 138 1.60 16.24 2.26
CA TYR A 138 2.10 17.20 3.23
C TYR A 138 0.98 18.15 3.67
N ASN A 139 0.62 18.12 4.94
CA ASN A 139 -0.36 19.05 5.50
C ASN A 139 0.31 20.34 6.03
N GLU A 140 1.47 20.18 6.62
CA GLU A 140 2.24 21.21 7.33
C GLU A 140 3.03 22.14 6.42
N ARG A 141 3.25 21.77 5.14
CA ARG A 141 4.04 22.55 4.18
C ARG A 141 3.16 23.48 3.37
N SER A 142 3.69 24.66 3.00
CA SER A 142 3.09 25.55 2.00
C SER A 142 3.23 24.95 0.59
N ASP A 143 4.43 24.47 0.24
CA ASP A 143 4.66 23.68 -1.00
C ASP A 143 4.31 22.21 -0.72
N LYS A 144 3.19 21.74 -1.28
CA LYS A 144 2.70 20.38 -1.15
C LYS A 144 3.17 19.44 -2.27
N THR A 145 4.13 19.90 -3.05
CA THR A 145 4.71 19.11 -4.14
C THR A 145 5.36 17.85 -3.60
N ILE A 146 4.94 16.69 -4.09
CA ILE A 146 5.55 15.42 -3.73
C ILE A 146 6.77 15.20 -4.62
N ARG A 147 7.88 14.85 -3.98
CA ARG A 147 9.14 14.51 -4.64
C ARG A 147 9.63 13.16 -4.16
N ALA A 148 10.31 12.43 -5.02
CA ALA A 148 10.96 11.16 -4.68
C ALA A 148 12.43 11.19 -5.12
N ILE A 149 13.26 10.39 -4.46
CA ILE A 149 14.62 10.10 -4.95
C ILE A 149 14.58 8.79 -5.73
N ILE A 150 14.93 8.85 -7.00
CA ILE A 150 14.97 7.72 -7.91
C ILE A 150 16.37 7.65 -8.51
N GLU A 151 17.08 6.54 -8.26
CA GLU A 151 18.48 6.37 -8.74
C GLU A 151 19.36 7.59 -8.42
N GLY A 152 19.23 8.12 -7.20
CA GLY A 152 19.99 9.28 -6.72
C GLY A 152 19.53 10.63 -7.25
N THR A 153 18.47 10.68 -8.07
CA THR A 153 17.94 11.92 -8.65
C THR A 153 16.61 12.30 -8.00
N VAL A 154 16.47 13.57 -7.63
CA VAL A 154 15.18 14.11 -7.16
C VAL A 154 14.22 14.29 -8.33
N VAL A 155 13.07 13.66 -8.27
CA VAL A 155 12.02 13.73 -9.28
C VAL A 155 10.75 14.31 -8.66
N VAL A 156 10.15 15.29 -9.34
CA VAL A 156 8.82 15.80 -8.99
C VAL A 156 7.77 14.80 -9.47
N LEU A 157 6.90 14.37 -8.56
CA LEU A 157 5.81 13.46 -8.90
C LEU A 157 4.58 14.27 -9.31
N PRO A 158 4.01 14.03 -10.51
CA PRO A 158 2.85 14.79 -11.02
C PRO A 158 1.54 14.27 -10.41
N VAL A 159 1.50 14.12 -9.09
CA VAL A 159 0.35 13.64 -8.32
C VAL A 159 0.16 14.47 -7.05
N THR A 160 -1.07 14.60 -6.60
CA THR A 160 -1.40 15.35 -5.38
C THR A 160 -1.31 14.50 -4.12
N LYS A 161 -1.33 13.18 -4.27
CA LYS A 161 -1.21 12.20 -3.17
C LYS A 161 -0.40 11.01 -3.65
N PHE A 162 0.60 10.65 -2.89
CA PHE A 162 1.34 9.40 -3.03
C PHE A 162 2.09 9.14 -1.71
N GLY A 163 1.85 7.99 -1.12
CA GLY A 163 2.55 7.58 0.09
C GLY A 163 3.93 7.05 -0.25
N SER A 164 4.01 5.75 -0.47
CA SER A 164 5.32 5.11 -0.64
C SER A 164 5.29 3.97 -1.66
N LEU A 165 6.43 3.73 -2.30
CA LEU A 165 6.77 2.49 -2.98
C LEU A 165 7.76 1.72 -2.11
N ILE A 166 7.28 0.63 -1.51
CA ILE A 166 8.07 -0.17 -0.55
C ILE A 166 8.48 -1.48 -1.22
N GLY A 167 9.77 -1.69 -1.34
CA GLY A 167 10.34 -2.89 -1.93
C GLY A 167 10.13 -4.16 -1.08
N ASP A 168 10.20 -5.33 -1.75
CA ASP A 168 9.98 -6.64 -1.13
C ASP A 168 10.88 -6.84 0.10
N GLY A 169 10.36 -7.52 1.13
CA GLY A 169 11.08 -7.89 2.34
C GLY A 169 11.49 -6.74 3.26
N THR A 170 11.01 -5.52 2.99
CA THR A 170 11.29 -4.35 3.85
C THR A 170 10.68 -4.51 5.24
N LYS A 171 11.41 -4.04 6.26
CA LYS A 171 10.98 -4.02 7.65
C LYS A 171 10.86 -2.59 8.14
N ILE A 172 9.69 -2.22 8.65
CA ILE A 172 9.41 -0.87 9.13
C ILE A 172 9.10 -0.95 10.63
N GLY A 173 9.96 -0.30 11.42
CA GLY A 173 9.89 -0.31 12.88
C GLY A 173 8.70 0.48 13.43
N ALA A 174 8.34 0.18 14.68
CA ALA A 174 7.18 0.79 15.34
C ALA A 174 7.27 2.32 15.39
N ASN A 175 6.13 2.97 15.12
CA ASN A 175 5.98 4.42 15.10
C ASN A 175 6.95 5.14 14.13
N ALA A 176 7.51 4.44 13.15
CA ALA A 176 8.24 5.08 12.06
C ALA A 176 7.26 5.84 11.15
N VAL A 177 7.70 6.98 10.64
CA VAL A 177 6.92 7.78 9.69
C VAL A 177 7.68 7.90 8.38
N LEU A 178 7.04 7.50 7.29
CA LEU A 178 7.56 7.68 5.95
C LEU A 178 6.82 8.84 5.29
N SER A 179 7.55 9.88 4.91
CA SER A 179 7.01 11.06 4.24
C SER A 179 6.49 10.73 2.84
N PRO A 180 5.56 11.53 2.31
CA PRO A 180 5.03 11.37 0.96
C PRO A 180 6.14 11.30 -0.09
N GLY A 181 6.02 10.35 -1.01
CA GLY A 181 7.01 10.14 -2.07
C GLY A 181 8.17 9.22 -1.69
N THR A 182 8.15 8.60 -0.51
CA THR A 182 9.21 7.67 -0.10
C THR A 182 9.30 6.45 -1.02
N VAL A 183 10.50 6.14 -1.49
CA VAL A 183 10.81 4.96 -2.31
C VAL A 183 11.89 4.15 -1.59
N LEU A 184 11.56 2.94 -1.15
CA LEU A 184 12.50 2.05 -0.46
C LEU A 184 12.85 0.84 -1.32
N PRO A 185 14.13 0.54 -1.53
CA PRO A 185 14.59 -0.69 -2.19
C PRO A 185 14.16 -1.95 -1.43
N MET A 186 14.26 -3.10 -2.10
CA MET A 186 14.06 -4.41 -1.48
C MET A 186 14.96 -4.59 -0.26
N GLY A 187 14.42 -5.23 0.79
CA GLY A 187 15.15 -5.55 2.02
C GLY A 187 15.53 -4.36 2.89
N SER A 188 14.98 -3.18 2.64
CA SER A 188 15.22 -2.00 3.48
C SER A 188 14.82 -2.22 4.93
N VAL A 189 15.51 -1.56 5.84
CA VAL A 189 15.20 -1.57 7.28
C VAL A 189 15.06 -0.15 7.78
N VAL A 190 13.85 0.20 8.22
CA VAL A 190 13.55 1.46 8.90
C VAL A 190 13.47 1.20 10.40
N LYS A 191 14.19 1.98 11.20
CA LYS A 191 14.22 1.80 12.65
C LYS A 191 12.93 2.31 13.30
N ARG A 192 12.69 1.89 14.57
CA ARG A 192 11.59 2.43 15.37
C ARG A 192 11.77 3.93 15.57
N LEU A 193 10.66 4.66 15.55
CA LEU A 193 10.61 6.13 15.71
C LEU A 193 11.39 6.90 14.63
N GLU A 194 11.77 6.26 13.55
CA GLU A 194 12.51 6.91 12.47
C GLU A 194 11.57 7.71 11.56
N LEU A 195 11.98 8.93 11.22
CA LEU A 195 11.37 9.71 10.16
C LEU A 195 12.19 9.51 8.88
N ILE A 196 11.56 8.93 7.87
CA ILE A 196 12.10 8.88 6.51
C ILE A 196 11.58 10.08 5.73
N GLU A 197 12.45 11.03 5.50
CA GLU A 197 12.19 12.21 4.68
C GLU A 197 13.27 12.32 3.62
N GLN A 198 13.07 11.62 2.48
CA GLN A 198 14.11 11.52 1.43
C GLN A 198 14.38 12.86 0.74
N VAL A 199 13.36 13.73 0.65
CA VAL A 199 13.49 15.09 0.10
C VAL A 199 12.95 16.08 1.13
N PRO A 200 13.80 16.61 2.03
CA PRO A 200 13.40 17.62 3.01
C PRO A 200 12.81 18.87 2.35
N ALA A 201 12.03 19.62 3.13
CA ALA A 201 11.62 20.97 2.71
C ALA A 201 12.85 21.85 2.52
N ALA A 202 12.83 22.70 1.50
CA ALA A 202 13.85 23.71 1.27
C ALA A 202 13.79 24.81 2.33
#